data_8547be7a61ef7a269331dcf0c23b6866
#
_entry.id   8547be7a61ef7a269331dcf0c23b6866
#
_cell.length_a   1.000
_cell.length_b   1.000
_cell.length_c   1.000
_cell.angle_alpha   90.00
_cell.angle_beta   90.00
_cell.angle_gamma   90.00
#
_symmetry.space_group_name_H-M   'P 1'
#
loop_
_entity.id
_entity.type
_entity.pdbx_description
1 polymer ?
#
loop_
_entity_poly.entity_id
_entity_poly.type
_entity_poly.pdbx_seq_one_letter_code
_entity_poly.pdbx_strand_id
1 'polypeptide(L)'
;MLIKINGEEIDVAEGSSIKDVIDKTNAPYSPNSIVCLIKGKEELEKNISKYKIKTNIGSIIIQLDESEEAKPLVDVWKNKYEEFVDLSIRWSTPNEVAIGPIVTELEPTSDEHKYFEGDVVLSLSSFSNESTHLIMLKENTTNVYAVPPFNKGIFAKIIGGKKTLNSLTDDDRITAIEPIVERSTTTDSASVSDLNVILEEGNELFTYISFDIDENSPVCVEHLFSIVESGKIQVDYDSESFAGFYELEGIKKPKENTTLRNRGTMTIRNDGKGVGRLYIYRQNRVLTPNHTTVGQVVHGMELIDCARENEYITVKSEQQRLLLLNHSQAGAEALLNAAGVEQIREGVVADDALI
;
A
#
# COMPACT_ATOMS: atom_id res chain seq x y z
N MET A 1 -2.67 -29.70 16.11
CA MET A 1 -1.97 -28.82 15.16
C MET A 1 -2.78 -27.55 14.98
N LEU A 2 -2.18 -26.40 15.29
CA LEU A 2 -2.87 -25.10 15.20
C LEU A 2 -2.66 -24.47 13.82
N ILE A 3 -3.76 -24.09 13.16
CA ILE A 3 -3.76 -23.40 11.87
C ILE A 3 -4.75 -22.24 11.90
N LYS A 4 -4.76 -21.40 10.85
CA LYS A 4 -5.77 -20.37 10.67
C LYS A 4 -6.60 -20.62 9.42
N ILE A 5 -7.90 -20.37 9.48
CA ILE A 5 -8.77 -20.34 8.32
C ILE A 5 -9.62 -19.07 8.34
N ASN A 6 -9.54 -18.28 7.27
CA ASN A 6 -10.26 -17.01 7.13
C ASN A 6 -10.07 -16.06 8.32
N GLY A 7 -8.87 -16.08 8.93
CA GLY A 7 -8.51 -15.26 10.09
C GLY A 7 -8.83 -15.89 11.45
N GLU A 8 -9.54 -17.01 11.52
CA GLU A 8 -9.88 -17.71 12.77
C GLU A 8 -8.89 -18.84 13.06
N GLU A 9 -8.40 -18.93 14.30
CA GLU A 9 -7.53 -20.02 14.75
C GLU A 9 -8.35 -21.27 15.07
N ILE A 10 -7.90 -22.42 14.56
CA ILE A 10 -8.53 -23.70 14.81
C ILE A 10 -7.48 -24.77 15.12
N ASP A 11 -7.86 -25.73 15.98
CA ASP A 11 -7.07 -26.92 16.22
C ASP A 11 -7.57 -28.09 15.34
N VAL A 12 -6.66 -28.69 14.58
CA VAL A 12 -6.94 -29.80 13.68
C VAL A 12 -5.98 -30.97 13.95
N ALA A 13 -6.36 -32.19 13.52
CA ALA A 13 -5.49 -33.35 13.63
C ALA A 13 -4.26 -33.19 12.73
N GLU A 14 -3.13 -33.80 13.12
CA GLU A 14 -1.97 -33.92 12.23
C GLU A 14 -2.36 -34.72 10.97
N GLY A 15 -1.91 -34.26 9.81
CA GLY A 15 -2.24 -34.85 8.52
C GLY A 15 -3.60 -34.46 7.95
N SER A 16 -4.30 -33.48 8.55
CA SER A 16 -5.51 -32.90 7.96
C SER A 16 -5.21 -32.20 6.64
N SER A 17 -6.08 -32.41 5.66
CA SER A 17 -6.04 -31.73 4.36
C SER A 17 -6.80 -30.41 4.39
N ILE A 18 -6.62 -29.56 3.35
CA ILE A 18 -7.43 -28.35 3.14
C ILE A 18 -8.92 -28.70 3.13
N LYS A 19 -9.31 -29.83 2.48
CA LYS A 19 -10.68 -30.30 2.44
C LYS A 19 -11.24 -30.59 3.82
N ASP A 20 -10.51 -31.33 4.65
CA ASP A 20 -10.94 -31.67 6.00
C ASP A 20 -11.21 -30.42 6.85
N VAL A 21 -10.41 -29.39 6.65
CA VAL A 21 -10.55 -28.12 7.36
C VAL A 21 -11.78 -27.34 6.88
N ILE A 22 -12.00 -27.24 5.57
CA ILE A 22 -13.19 -26.58 5.00
C ILE A 22 -14.46 -27.30 5.47
N ASP A 23 -14.49 -28.62 5.41
CA ASP A 23 -15.64 -29.45 5.83
C ASP A 23 -15.90 -29.31 7.34
N LYS A 24 -14.87 -29.29 8.16
CA LYS A 24 -14.97 -29.13 9.62
C LYS A 24 -15.51 -27.75 10.04
N THR A 25 -15.10 -26.71 9.34
CA THR A 25 -15.45 -25.32 9.69
C THR A 25 -16.68 -24.78 8.97
N ASN A 26 -17.18 -25.52 7.95
CA ASN A 26 -18.18 -25.02 7.00
C ASN A 26 -17.77 -23.69 6.37
N ALA A 27 -16.46 -23.49 6.12
CA ALA A 27 -15.96 -22.28 5.50
C ALA A 27 -16.55 -22.10 4.10
N PRO A 28 -16.95 -20.87 3.72
CA PRO A 28 -17.46 -20.59 2.38
C PRO A 28 -16.45 -21.03 1.32
N TYR A 29 -16.88 -21.92 0.43
CA TYR A 29 -16.07 -22.43 -0.66
C TYR A 29 -16.95 -22.86 -1.84
N SER A 30 -16.71 -22.33 -3.00
CA SER A 30 -17.39 -22.74 -4.24
C SER A 30 -16.56 -23.79 -5.00
N PRO A 31 -17.17 -24.88 -5.49
CA PRO A 31 -16.43 -25.92 -6.21
C PRO A 31 -15.59 -25.37 -7.36
N ASN A 32 -14.37 -25.90 -7.51
CA ASN A 32 -13.35 -25.50 -8.47
C ASN A 32 -12.74 -24.09 -8.25
N SER A 33 -13.00 -23.45 -7.11
CA SER A 33 -12.29 -22.26 -6.73
C SER A 33 -10.94 -22.61 -6.10
N ILE A 34 -10.01 -21.67 -6.13
CA ILE A 34 -8.74 -21.79 -5.41
C ILE A 34 -8.91 -21.49 -3.92
N VAL A 35 -7.96 -21.95 -3.14
CA VAL A 35 -7.70 -21.55 -1.76
C VAL A 35 -6.33 -20.88 -1.73
N CYS A 36 -6.20 -19.76 -1.04
CA CYS A 36 -4.88 -19.20 -0.76
C CYS A 36 -4.30 -19.89 0.47
N LEU A 37 -3.19 -20.58 0.30
CA LEU A 37 -2.42 -21.20 1.38
C LEU A 37 -1.20 -20.34 1.68
N ILE A 38 -1.12 -19.85 2.89
CA ILE A 38 0.04 -19.15 3.43
C ILE A 38 0.83 -20.14 4.30
N LYS A 39 2.08 -20.40 3.90
CA LYS A 39 2.97 -21.34 4.59
C LYS A 39 3.83 -20.66 5.66
N GLY A 40 4.09 -19.39 5.52
CA GLY A 40 4.87 -18.60 6.47
C GLY A 40 4.78 -17.10 6.18
N LYS A 41 4.99 -16.31 7.21
CA LYS A 41 5.14 -14.87 7.11
C LYS A 41 6.52 -14.53 7.68
N GLU A 42 7.45 -14.09 6.83
CA GLU A 42 8.72 -13.55 7.28
C GLU A 42 8.65 -12.03 7.30
N GLU A 43 8.86 -11.45 8.46
CA GLU A 43 9.10 -10.01 8.57
C GLU A 43 10.59 -9.76 8.28
N LEU A 44 10.87 -9.22 7.10
CA LEU A 44 12.19 -8.74 6.75
C LEU A 44 12.29 -7.27 7.09
N GLU A 45 13.19 -6.92 8.01
CA GLU A 45 13.61 -5.54 8.15
C GLU A 45 14.45 -5.16 6.93
N LYS A 46 13.94 -4.23 6.13
CA LYS A 46 14.75 -3.65 5.05
C LYS A 46 15.87 -2.83 5.66
N ASN A 47 16.99 -2.77 4.96
CA ASN A 47 18.07 -1.85 5.30
C ASN A 47 17.50 -0.45 5.53
N ILE A 48 17.87 0.16 6.66
CA ILE A 48 17.47 1.53 6.99
C ILE A 48 18.03 2.46 5.92
N SER A 49 17.15 3.01 5.09
CA SER A 49 17.51 3.95 4.02
C SER A 49 16.98 5.36 4.28
N LYS A 50 16.14 5.56 5.30
CA LYS A 50 15.54 6.84 5.64
C LYS A 50 15.74 7.21 7.09
N TYR A 51 15.93 8.50 7.35
CA TYR A 51 16.05 9.05 8.70
C TYR A 51 15.15 10.26 8.87
N LYS A 52 14.57 10.38 10.07
CA LYS A 52 13.82 11.55 10.52
C LYS A 52 14.67 12.36 11.46
N ILE A 53 15.09 13.53 11.01
CA ILE A 53 15.81 14.52 11.80
C ILE A 53 14.79 15.43 12.46
N LYS A 54 14.66 15.37 13.78
CA LYS A 54 13.77 16.22 14.58
C LYS A 54 14.54 17.44 15.04
N THR A 55 13.91 18.59 14.94
CA THR A 55 14.40 19.85 15.49
C THR A 55 13.37 20.40 16.47
N ASN A 56 13.71 21.44 17.22
CA ASN A 56 12.77 22.10 18.13
C ASN A 56 11.58 22.77 17.40
N ILE A 57 11.66 23.00 16.09
CA ILE A 57 10.57 23.64 15.31
C ILE A 57 9.86 22.72 14.32
N GLY A 58 10.35 21.48 14.12
CA GLY A 58 9.73 20.53 13.20
C GLY A 58 10.66 19.38 12.85
N SER A 59 10.33 18.67 11.75
CA SER A 59 11.12 17.51 11.31
C SER A 59 11.47 17.60 9.84
N ILE A 60 12.64 17.03 9.50
CA ILE A 60 13.14 16.85 8.14
C ILE A 60 13.32 15.35 7.91
N ILE A 61 12.93 14.86 6.74
CA ILE A 61 13.12 13.46 6.37
C ILE A 61 14.16 13.41 5.25
N ILE A 62 15.20 12.62 5.47
CA ILE A 62 16.23 12.36 4.47
C ILE A 62 16.16 10.90 4.03
N GLN A 63 16.51 10.66 2.76
CA GLN A 63 16.73 9.35 2.18
C GLN A 63 18.20 9.21 1.80
N LEU A 64 18.85 8.14 2.27
CA LEU A 64 20.23 7.83 1.96
C LEU A 64 20.36 7.50 0.46
N ASP A 65 21.50 7.84 -0.11
CA ASP A 65 21.88 7.44 -1.46
C ASP A 65 22.36 5.97 -1.42
N GLU A 66 21.71 5.10 -2.19
CA GLU A 66 22.01 3.67 -2.24
C GLU A 66 23.08 3.31 -3.28
N SER A 67 23.69 4.31 -3.94
CA SER A 67 24.78 4.08 -4.90
C SER A 67 26.05 3.59 -4.21
N GLU A 68 26.83 2.76 -4.90
CA GLU A 68 28.13 2.29 -4.39
C GLU A 68 29.10 3.44 -4.16
N GLU A 69 28.95 4.55 -4.90
CA GLU A 69 29.79 5.75 -4.77
C GLU A 69 29.52 6.48 -3.44
N ALA A 70 28.27 6.50 -2.96
CA ALA A 70 27.90 7.16 -1.72
C ALA A 70 28.12 6.27 -0.48
N LYS A 71 28.28 4.97 -0.65
CA LYS A 71 28.33 3.97 0.42
C LYS A 71 29.29 4.32 1.55
N PRO A 72 30.55 4.75 1.32
CA PRO A 72 31.43 5.09 2.44
C PRO A 72 30.93 6.29 3.27
N LEU A 73 30.27 7.28 2.64
CA LEU A 73 29.65 8.39 3.35
C LEU A 73 28.41 7.97 4.14
N VAL A 74 27.63 7.08 3.55
CA VAL A 74 26.45 6.46 4.19
C VAL A 74 26.88 5.65 5.40
N ASP A 75 28.00 4.93 5.33
CA ASP A 75 28.54 4.17 6.45
C ASP A 75 29.02 5.10 7.59
N VAL A 76 29.67 6.22 7.26
CA VAL A 76 30.00 7.26 8.27
C VAL A 76 28.73 7.81 8.90
N TRP A 77 27.70 8.14 8.12
CA TRP A 77 26.42 8.59 8.66
C TRP A 77 25.81 7.56 9.61
N LYS A 78 25.68 6.31 9.18
CA LYS A 78 25.07 5.24 9.98
C LYS A 78 25.78 5.02 11.32
N ASN A 79 27.09 5.23 11.36
CA ASN A 79 27.89 5.06 12.57
C ASN A 79 27.91 6.30 13.47
N LYS A 80 27.59 7.49 12.94
CA LYS A 80 27.84 8.76 13.64
C LYS A 80 26.65 9.72 13.70
N TYR A 81 25.48 9.38 13.14
CA TYR A 81 24.34 10.28 13.13
C TYR A 81 23.88 10.72 14.53
N GLU A 82 24.09 9.88 15.55
CA GLU A 82 23.74 10.21 16.93
C GLU A 82 24.60 11.34 17.50
N GLU A 83 25.84 11.52 16.99
CA GLU A 83 26.72 12.61 17.43
C GLU A 83 26.20 14.01 17.02
N PHE A 84 25.27 14.08 16.04
CA PHE A 84 24.59 15.32 15.67
C PHE A 84 23.40 15.68 16.56
N VAL A 85 22.96 14.79 17.44
CA VAL A 85 21.84 15.05 18.37
C VAL A 85 22.28 16.07 19.42
N ASP A 86 21.36 16.96 19.78
CA ASP A 86 21.56 18.10 20.69
C ASP A 86 22.53 19.18 20.19
N LEU A 87 23.10 19.04 18.98
CA LEU A 87 23.88 20.11 18.39
C LEU A 87 22.96 21.23 17.87
N SER A 88 23.39 22.49 18.14
CA SER A 88 22.76 23.66 17.58
C SER A 88 23.05 23.81 16.09
N ILE A 89 22.17 24.49 15.38
CA ILE A 89 22.44 24.95 14.02
C ILE A 89 23.66 25.90 14.09
N ARG A 90 24.71 25.54 13.37
CA ARG A 90 25.96 26.30 13.37
C ARG A 90 25.85 27.60 12.60
N TRP A 91 25.14 27.54 11.45
CA TRP A 91 24.71 28.68 10.66
C TRP A 91 23.51 28.29 9.77
N SER A 92 22.71 29.28 9.47
CA SER A 92 21.61 29.18 8.51
C SER A 92 21.68 30.35 7.55
N THR A 93 21.87 30.03 6.26
CA THR A 93 21.93 31.00 5.17
C THR A 93 20.73 30.78 4.23
N PRO A 94 20.51 31.65 3.23
CA PRO A 94 19.53 31.37 2.18
C PRO A 94 19.78 30.06 1.43
N ASN A 95 21.05 29.63 1.29
CA ASN A 95 21.43 28.49 0.47
C ASN A 95 21.54 27.16 1.25
N GLU A 96 21.86 27.21 2.54
CA GLU A 96 22.17 26.02 3.33
C GLU A 96 21.95 26.18 4.83
N VAL A 97 21.80 25.05 5.50
CA VAL A 97 21.85 24.92 6.97
C VAL A 97 22.98 23.97 7.31
N ALA A 98 23.81 24.33 8.29
CA ALA A 98 24.90 23.49 8.76
C ALA A 98 24.78 23.19 10.25
N ILE A 99 25.07 21.94 10.60
CA ILE A 99 25.07 21.37 11.95
C ILE A 99 26.45 20.74 12.20
N GLY A 100 26.98 20.90 13.39
CA GLY A 100 28.28 20.36 13.74
C GLY A 100 29.14 21.34 14.52
N PRO A 101 30.46 21.06 14.65
CA PRO A 101 31.20 19.95 14.04
C PRO A 101 31.12 18.65 14.84
N ILE A 102 31.39 17.55 14.16
CA ILE A 102 31.73 16.23 14.75
C ILE A 102 33.07 15.75 14.20
N VAL A 103 33.66 14.73 14.83
CA VAL A 103 34.90 14.10 14.37
C VAL A 103 34.58 12.92 13.47
N THR A 104 35.17 12.85 12.26
CA THR A 104 35.07 11.72 11.35
C THR A 104 36.44 11.28 10.85
N GLU A 105 36.49 10.22 10.04
CA GLU A 105 37.72 9.74 9.38
C GLU A 105 37.75 10.17 7.88
N LEU A 106 36.90 11.11 7.50
CA LEU A 106 36.79 11.59 6.11
C LEU A 106 37.99 12.49 5.77
N GLU A 107 38.48 12.37 4.55
CA GLU A 107 39.55 13.21 4.04
C GLU A 107 39.00 14.21 3.00
N PRO A 108 39.49 15.45 2.98
CA PRO A 108 39.05 16.47 2.03
C PRO A 108 39.50 16.17 0.61
N THR A 109 38.69 16.56 -0.37
CA THR A 109 39.05 16.58 -1.79
C THR A 109 39.02 18.00 -2.33
N SER A 110 39.72 18.25 -3.45
CA SER A 110 39.87 19.61 -4.03
C SER A 110 38.99 19.88 -5.23
N ASP A 111 38.00 19.05 -5.51
CA ASP A 111 37.20 19.15 -6.72
C ASP A 111 36.08 20.20 -6.61
N GLU A 112 35.81 20.95 -7.67
CA GLU A 112 34.66 21.82 -7.79
C GLU A 112 33.41 20.99 -8.10
N HIS A 113 32.30 21.30 -7.41
CA HIS A 113 31.08 20.53 -7.52
C HIS A 113 29.85 21.42 -7.69
N LYS A 114 28.81 20.83 -8.32
CA LYS A 114 27.45 21.41 -8.34
C LYS A 114 26.58 20.64 -7.37
N TYR A 115 25.92 21.38 -6.51
CA TYR A 115 24.95 20.87 -5.53
C TYR A 115 23.55 21.31 -5.90
N PHE A 116 22.58 20.46 -5.60
CA PHE A 116 21.20 20.73 -5.90
C PHE A 116 20.39 20.93 -4.61
N GLU A 117 19.31 21.67 -4.72
CA GLU A 117 18.34 21.78 -3.64
C GLU A 117 17.96 20.39 -3.10
N GLY A 118 17.99 20.25 -1.78
CA GLY A 118 17.69 18.98 -1.10
C GLY A 118 18.86 18.03 -0.96
N ASP A 119 20.05 18.30 -1.52
CA ASP A 119 21.24 17.49 -1.22
C ASP A 119 21.60 17.61 0.25
N VAL A 120 22.03 16.49 0.83
CA VAL A 120 22.54 16.40 2.21
C VAL A 120 24.00 15.97 2.13
N VAL A 121 24.88 16.78 2.71
CA VAL A 121 26.31 16.73 2.47
C VAL A 121 27.05 16.65 3.81
N LEU A 122 28.13 15.85 3.86
CA LEU A 122 29.16 15.95 4.88
C LEU A 122 30.29 16.81 4.34
N SER A 123 30.69 17.86 5.07
CA SER A 123 31.74 18.79 4.66
C SER A 123 32.73 19.06 5.78
N LEU A 124 34.00 19.22 5.45
CA LEU A 124 35.11 19.34 6.39
C LEU A 124 35.57 20.80 6.51
N SER A 125 35.37 21.40 7.66
CA SER A 125 35.89 22.74 7.96
C SER A 125 37.40 22.70 8.16
N SER A 126 38.08 23.72 7.66
CA SER A 126 39.53 23.88 7.84
C SER A 126 40.39 22.73 7.33
N PHE A 127 39.90 21.96 6.35
CA PHE A 127 40.57 20.78 5.82
C PHE A 127 40.84 19.71 6.88
N SER A 128 40.03 19.65 7.93
CA SER A 128 40.21 18.76 9.05
C SER A 128 39.02 17.85 9.26
N ASN A 129 39.26 16.56 9.42
CA ASN A 129 38.27 15.56 9.79
C ASN A 129 37.73 15.71 11.21
N GLU A 130 38.42 16.49 12.07
CA GLU A 130 37.92 16.86 13.40
C GLU A 130 36.80 17.91 13.34
N SER A 131 36.48 18.41 12.16
CA SER A 131 35.51 19.47 11.97
C SER A 131 34.51 19.17 10.83
N THR A 132 33.89 18.00 10.88
CA THR A 132 32.89 17.59 9.92
C THR A 132 31.51 18.16 10.26
N HIS A 133 30.88 18.79 9.28
CA HIS A 133 29.56 19.37 9.38
C HIS A 133 28.55 18.60 8.50
N LEU A 134 27.35 18.46 9.01
CA LEU A 134 26.18 18.07 8.23
C LEU A 134 25.61 19.33 7.58
N ILE A 135 25.57 19.38 6.26
CA ILE A 135 25.02 20.50 5.49
C ILE A 135 23.78 20.04 4.72
N MET A 136 22.72 20.80 4.82
CA MET A 136 21.46 20.57 4.11
C MET A 136 21.18 21.74 3.17
N LEU A 137 21.03 21.47 1.86
CA LEU A 137 20.92 22.50 0.83
C LEU A 137 19.49 22.97 0.67
N LYS A 138 19.28 24.31 0.75
CA LYS A 138 18.01 24.99 0.50
C LYS A 138 17.81 25.37 -0.96
N GLU A 139 18.90 25.59 -1.69
CA GLU A 139 18.93 26.02 -3.09
C GLU A 139 20.08 25.37 -3.87
N ASN A 140 20.04 25.44 -5.19
CA ASN A 140 21.13 25.02 -6.04
C ASN A 140 22.35 25.95 -5.86
N THR A 141 23.52 25.39 -5.66
CA THR A 141 24.75 26.12 -5.48
C THR A 141 25.95 25.40 -6.08
N THR A 142 26.99 26.14 -6.42
CA THR A 142 28.27 25.57 -6.85
C THR A 142 29.26 25.41 -5.68
N ASN A 143 28.95 26.02 -4.53
CA ASN A 143 29.83 25.97 -3.36
C ASN A 143 29.01 25.65 -2.11
N VAL A 144 29.51 24.74 -1.29
CA VAL A 144 29.12 24.57 0.11
C VAL A 144 30.22 25.12 1.00
N TYR A 145 29.87 25.46 2.23
CA TYR A 145 30.86 25.87 3.20
C TYR A 145 31.83 24.72 3.49
N ALA A 146 33.11 25.06 3.61
CA ALA A 146 34.22 24.13 3.84
C ALA A 146 34.51 23.22 2.60
N VAL A 147 35.15 22.10 2.80
CA VAL A 147 35.67 21.23 1.73
C VAL A 147 34.96 19.88 1.80
N PRO A 148 34.29 19.45 0.74
CA PRO A 148 33.69 18.14 0.73
C PRO A 148 34.74 17.02 0.69
N PRO A 149 34.44 15.85 1.27
CA PRO A 149 35.17 14.62 0.99
C PRO A 149 34.82 14.09 -0.41
N PHE A 150 35.30 12.88 -0.74
CA PHE A 150 34.94 12.23 -2.01
C PHE A 150 33.42 12.20 -2.26
N ASN A 151 33.02 11.92 -3.49
CA ASN A 151 31.61 11.97 -3.95
C ASN A 151 30.92 13.30 -3.57
N LYS A 152 31.64 14.42 -3.64
CA LYS A 152 31.09 15.75 -3.28
C LYS A 152 30.57 15.84 -1.84
N GLY A 153 30.81 14.85 -1.01
CA GLY A 153 30.21 14.72 0.30
C GLY A 153 28.72 14.37 0.32
N ILE A 154 28.09 14.20 -0.83
CA ILE A 154 26.66 13.90 -0.93
C ILE A 154 26.40 12.45 -0.53
N PHE A 155 25.57 12.23 0.49
CA PHE A 155 25.20 10.91 0.99
C PHE A 155 23.70 10.67 1.11
N ALA A 156 22.89 11.73 1.01
CA ALA A 156 21.44 11.64 1.14
C ALA A 156 20.73 12.78 0.41
N LYS A 157 19.39 12.65 0.31
CA LYS A 157 18.50 13.70 -0.18
C LYS A 157 17.36 13.96 0.80
N ILE A 158 16.93 15.21 0.89
CA ILE A 158 15.75 15.62 1.64
C ILE A 158 14.52 15.24 0.84
N ILE A 159 13.66 14.38 1.41
CA ILE A 159 12.40 13.93 0.82
C ILE A 159 11.16 14.48 1.54
N GLY A 160 11.35 15.17 2.66
CA GLY A 160 10.27 15.80 3.42
C GLY A 160 10.79 16.86 4.38
N GLY A 161 9.92 17.78 4.82
CA GLY A 161 10.28 18.81 5.80
C GLY A 161 10.92 20.06 5.23
N LYS A 162 10.80 20.36 3.93
CA LYS A 162 11.36 21.56 3.30
C LYS A 162 10.97 22.87 4.01
N LYS A 163 9.72 22.98 4.48
CA LYS A 163 9.27 24.17 5.22
C LYS A 163 10.07 24.32 6.54
N THR A 164 10.27 23.24 7.26
CA THR A 164 11.09 23.23 8.48
C THR A 164 12.52 23.66 8.17
N LEU A 165 13.16 23.06 7.15
CA LEU A 165 14.52 23.40 6.73
C LEU A 165 14.67 24.90 6.45
N ASN A 166 13.72 25.48 5.68
CA ASN A 166 13.79 26.90 5.32
C ASN A 166 13.55 27.84 6.50
N SER A 167 12.91 27.36 7.58
CA SER A 167 12.61 28.13 8.79
C SER A 167 13.68 27.99 9.88
N LEU A 168 14.66 27.09 9.72
CA LEU A 168 15.73 26.92 10.71
C LEU A 168 16.62 28.16 10.78
N THR A 169 16.97 28.51 12.01
CA THR A 169 17.86 29.62 12.39
C THR A 169 19.01 29.13 13.30
N ASP A 170 19.95 29.98 13.63
CA ASP A 170 21.08 29.67 14.51
C ASP A 170 20.64 29.37 15.95
N ASP A 171 19.43 29.78 16.34
CA ASP A 171 18.85 29.51 17.67
C ASP A 171 18.26 28.10 17.79
N ASP A 172 18.14 27.40 16.66
CA ASP A 172 17.52 26.08 16.59
C ASP A 172 18.56 24.95 16.81
N ARG A 173 18.06 23.74 17.09
CA ARG A 173 18.90 22.56 17.32
C ARG A 173 18.22 21.27 16.86
N ILE A 174 19.04 20.24 16.63
CA ILE A 174 18.55 18.88 16.47
C ILE A 174 18.18 18.31 17.84
N THR A 175 16.98 17.79 17.97
CA THR A 175 16.48 17.17 19.22
C THR A 175 16.51 15.65 19.20
N ALA A 176 16.42 15.04 18.02
CA ALA A 176 16.59 13.60 17.81
C ALA A 176 16.85 13.29 16.33
N ILE A 177 17.50 12.17 16.06
CA ILE A 177 17.62 11.57 14.73
C ILE A 177 17.15 10.12 14.83
N GLU A 178 16.07 9.78 14.13
CA GLU A 178 15.45 8.47 14.23
C GLU A 178 15.52 7.76 12.88
N PRO A 179 16.09 6.54 12.83
CA PRO A 179 15.98 5.70 11.64
C PRO A 179 14.52 5.33 11.40
N ILE A 180 14.08 5.42 10.13
CA ILE A 180 12.76 4.96 9.71
C ILE A 180 12.92 3.52 9.24
N VAL A 181 12.48 2.58 10.09
CA VAL A 181 12.52 1.15 9.77
C VAL A 181 11.35 0.82 8.85
N GLU A 182 11.64 0.50 7.60
CA GLU A 182 10.67 -0.07 6.69
C GLU A 182 10.65 -1.58 6.90
N ARG A 183 9.52 -2.10 7.42
CA ARG A 183 9.27 -3.54 7.51
C ARG A 183 8.54 -4.00 6.26
N SER A 184 9.06 -5.00 5.59
CA SER A 184 8.32 -5.72 4.56
C SER A 184 7.99 -7.10 5.06
N THR A 185 6.71 -7.46 5.04
CA THR A 185 6.30 -8.83 5.28
C THR A 185 6.35 -9.57 3.95
N THR A 186 7.25 -10.53 3.83
CA THR A 186 7.24 -11.48 2.72
C THR A 186 6.35 -12.64 3.13
N THR A 187 5.29 -12.86 2.38
CA THR A 187 4.34 -13.94 2.63
C THR A 187 4.61 -15.03 1.60
N ASP A 188 4.97 -16.24 2.05
CA ASP A 188 5.01 -17.42 1.19
C ASP A 188 3.59 -17.92 1.01
N SER A 189 2.92 -17.40 -0.03
CA SER A 189 1.54 -17.72 -0.36
C SER A 189 1.44 -18.38 -1.73
N ALA A 190 0.56 -19.36 -1.84
CA ALA A 190 0.29 -20.08 -3.09
C ALA A 190 -1.21 -20.22 -3.32
N SER A 191 -1.63 -20.09 -4.58
CA SER A 191 -2.97 -20.54 -4.99
C SER A 191 -2.98 -22.06 -5.08
N VAL A 192 -3.95 -22.70 -4.44
CA VAL A 192 -4.09 -24.15 -4.38
C VAL A 192 -5.48 -24.55 -4.85
N SER A 193 -5.55 -25.36 -5.90
CA SER A 193 -6.79 -25.96 -6.41
C SER A 193 -7.00 -27.40 -5.93
N ASP A 194 -5.91 -28.11 -5.53
CA ASP A 194 -6.00 -29.46 -4.96
C ASP A 194 -6.26 -29.38 -3.45
N LEU A 195 -7.49 -29.64 -3.06
CA LEU A 195 -7.89 -29.64 -1.65
C LEU A 195 -7.34 -30.81 -0.82
N ASN A 196 -6.65 -31.80 -1.44
CA ASN A 196 -6.02 -32.89 -0.70
C ASN A 196 -4.62 -32.54 -0.18
N VAL A 197 -4.14 -31.32 -0.40
CA VAL A 197 -2.88 -30.83 0.17
C VAL A 197 -2.95 -30.92 1.69
N ILE A 198 -1.96 -31.58 2.28
CA ILE A 198 -1.82 -31.74 3.74
C ILE A 198 -1.26 -30.45 4.33
N LEU A 199 -1.85 -30.05 5.43
CA LEU A 199 -1.48 -28.83 6.14
C LEU A 199 -0.40 -29.09 7.19
N GLU A 200 0.36 -28.05 7.48
CA GLU A 200 1.41 -28.01 8.48
C GLU A 200 1.04 -27.03 9.60
N GLU A 201 1.69 -27.17 10.77
CA GLU A 201 1.53 -26.24 11.89
C GLU A 201 1.80 -24.78 11.45
N GLY A 202 0.90 -23.88 11.82
CA GLY A 202 1.02 -22.45 11.50
C GLY A 202 0.58 -22.04 10.09
N ASN A 203 0.10 -22.99 9.27
CA ASN A 203 -0.48 -22.62 7.98
C ASN A 203 -1.72 -21.74 8.15
N GLU A 204 -1.94 -20.81 7.22
CA GLU A 204 -3.12 -19.95 7.16
C GLU A 204 -3.82 -20.12 5.81
N LEU A 205 -5.15 -20.27 5.83
CA LEU A 205 -5.99 -20.49 4.65
C LEU A 205 -6.97 -19.35 4.47
N PHE A 206 -7.14 -18.89 3.21
CA PHE A 206 -8.26 -18.04 2.80
C PHE A 206 -9.04 -18.75 1.71
N THR A 207 -10.36 -18.91 1.92
CA THR A 207 -11.23 -19.68 1.03
C THR A 207 -12.21 -18.81 0.24
N TYR A 208 -12.46 -17.57 0.65
CA TYR A 208 -13.39 -16.65 0.01
C TYR A 208 -12.97 -15.19 0.17
N ILE A 209 -13.53 -14.33 -0.69
CA ILE A 209 -13.53 -12.89 -0.49
C ILE A 209 -14.91 -12.43 -0.07
N SER A 210 -14.97 -11.37 0.75
CA SER A 210 -16.18 -10.58 0.97
C SER A 210 -15.89 -9.09 0.77
N PHE A 211 -16.93 -8.31 0.54
CA PHE A 211 -16.81 -6.89 0.20
C PHE A 211 -17.97 -6.07 0.74
N ASP A 212 -17.69 -4.80 1.02
CA ASP A 212 -18.68 -3.77 1.23
C ASP A 212 -18.97 -3.04 -0.08
N ILE A 213 -20.20 -2.62 -0.28
CA ILE A 213 -20.63 -1.89 -1.49
C ILE A 213 -20.46 -0.38 -1.32
N ASP A 214 -20.32 0.32 -2.45
CA ASP A 214 -20.44 1.79 -2.50
C ASP A 214 -21.89 2.18 -2.83
N GLU A 215 -22.62 2.67 -1.83
CA GLU A 215 -24.04 3.08 -1.95
C GLU A 215 -24.25 4.23 -2.95
N ASN A 216 -23.21 4.98 -3.28
CA ASN A 216 -23.27 6.07 -4.27
C ASN A 216 -23.16 5.58 -5.72
N SER A 217 -23.10 4.27 -5.94
CA SER A 217 -22.97 3.65 -7.27
C SER A 217 -24.02 2.55 -7.50
N PRO A 218 -25.33 2.81 -7.30
CA PRO A 218 -26.35 1.78 -7.24
C PRO A 218 -26.46 0.94 -8.50
N VAL A 219 -26.38 1.53 -9.70
CA VAL A 219 -26.50 0.80 -10.97
C VAL A 219 -25.28 -0.07 -11.25
N CYS A 220 -24.07 0.43 -10.94
CA CYS A 220 -22.85 -0.35 -11.10
C CYS A 220 -22.72 -1.43 -10.02
N VAL A 221 -23.27 -1.23 -8.83
CA VAL A 221 -23.34 -2.26 -7.77
C VAL A 221 -24.30 -3.39 -8.17
N GLU A 222 -25.43 -3.10 -8.83
CA GLU A 222 -26.29 -4.16 -9.39
C GLU A 222 -25.54 -4.98 -10.44
N HIS A 223 -24.72 -4.34 -11.26
CA HIS A 223 -23.85 -5.05 -12.19
C HIS A 223 -22.82 -5.94 -11.49
N LEU A 224 -22.21 -5.44 -10.39
CA LEU A 224 -21.33 -6.26 -9.54
C LEU A 224 -22.07 -7.50 -9.00
N PHE A 225 -23.28 -7.34 -8.46
CA PHE A 225 -24.07 -8.47 -7.97
C PHE A 225 -24.39 -9.49 -9.07
N SER A 226 -24.59 -9.03 -10.30
CA SER A 226 -24.79 -9.94 -11.43
C SER A 226 -23.53 -10.75 -11.77
N ILE A 227 -22.34 -10.13 -11.64
CA ILE A 227 -21.05 -10.83 -11.83
C ILE A 227 -20.82 -11.89 -10.75
N VAL A 228 -21.16 -11.59 -9.48
CA VAL A 228 -20.89 -12.49 -8.35
C VAL A 228 -22.05 -13.42 -8.00
N GLU A 229 -23.12 -13.46 -8.79
CA GLU A 229 -24.35 -14.22 -8.51
C GLU A 229 -24.09 -15.72 -8.33
N SER A 230 -23.14 -16.28 -9.08
CA SER A 230 -22.78 -17.71 -8.99
C SER A 230 -22.04 -18.08 -7.71
N GLY A 231 -21.69 -17.10 -6.85
CA GLY A 231 -20.86 -17.29 -5.65
C GLY A 231 -19.38 -17.50 -5.95
N LYS A 232 -18.94 -17.31 -7.19
CA LYS A 232 -17.53 -17.33 -7.61
C LYS A 232 -17.33 -16.45 -8.84
N ILE A 233 -16.08 -16.01 -9.03
CA ILE A 233 -15.64 -15.20 -10.18
C ILE A 233 -14.37 -15.77 -10.77
N GLN A 234 -14.20 -15.70 -12.10
CA GLN A 234 -12.98 -16.12 -12.78
C GLN A 234 -12.06 -14.95 -12.98
N VAL A 235 -10.77 -15.13 -12.68
CA VAL A 235 -9.72 -14.15 -13.01
C VAL A 235 -9.39 -14.29 -14.50
N ASP A 236 -9.77 -13.29 -15.29
CA ASP A 236 -9.50 -13.26 -16.74
C ASP A 236 -8.22 -12.49 -17.08
N TYR A 237 -7.75 -11.67 -16.17
CA TYR A 237 -6.51 -10.92 -16.32
C TYR A 237 -5.79 -10.74 -15.00
N ASP A 238 -4.54 -11.18 -14.96
CA ASP A 238 -3.65 -11.09 -13.80
C ASP A 238 -2.54 -10.06 -14.05
N SER A 239 -2.41 -9.06 -13.16
CA SER A 239 -1.31 -8.12 -13.14
C SER A 239 -0.88 -7.78 -11.71
N GLU A 240 0.32 -7.24 -11.54
CA GLU A 240 0.83 -6.83 -10.24
C GLU A 240 -0.10 -5.83 -9.51
N SER A 241 -0.83 -5.04 -10.23
CA SER A 241 -1.59 -3.92 -9.66
C SER A 241 -3.09 -4.14 -9.55
N PHE A 242 -3.64 -5.14 -10.24
CA PHE A 242 -5.07 -5.49 -10.18
C PHE A 242 -5.34 -6.87 -10.78
N ALA A 243 -6.44 -7.49 -10.38
CA ALA A 243 -7.09 -8.61 -11.05
C ALA A 243 -8.31 -8.10 -11.83
N GLY A 244 -8.51 -8.59 -13.06
CA GLY A 244 -9.62 -8.24 -13.95
C GLY A 244 -10.57 -9.41 -14.16
N PHE A 245 -11.88 -9.13 -14.18
CA PHE A 245 -12.96 -10.10 -14.32
C PHE A 245 -13.89 -9.64 -15.45
N TYR A 246 -14.07 -10.47 -16.48
CA TYR A 246 -14.66 -10.05 -17.77
C TYR A 246 -16.02 -10.66 -18.05
N GLU A 247 -16.62 -11.35 -17.09
CA GLU A 247 -17.87 -12.12 -17.26
C GLU A 247 -18.98 -11.34 -17.94
N LEU A 248 -19.16 -10.06 -17.59
CA LEU A 248 -20.16 -9.17 -18.20
C LEU A 248 -19.51 -8.03 -19.00
N GLU A 249 -18.39 -8.31 -19.68
CA GLU A 249 -17.76 -7.34 -20.58
C GLU A 249 -18.71 -6.94 -21.72
N GLY A 250 -18.67 -5.69 -22.11
CA GLY A 250 -19.50 -5.12 -23.18
C GLY A 250 -20.77 -4.43 -22.67
N ILE A 251 -21.21 -4.71 -21.45
CA ILE A 251 -22.41 -4.10 -20.87
C ILE A 251 -22.04 -2.72 -20.31
N LYS A 252 -22.46 -1.68 -21.00
CA LYS A 252 -22.19 -0.29 -20.59
C LYS A 252 -23.04 0.10 -19.38
N LYS A 253 -22.38 0.66 -18.37
CA LYS A 253 -23.02 1.22 -17.18
C LYS A 253 -22.76 2.73 -17.08
N PRO A 254 -23.62 3.50 -16.40
CA PRO A 254 -23.42 4.93 -16.19
C PRO A 254 -22.13 5.18 -15.40
N LYS A 255 -21.61 6.39 -15.49
CA LYS A 255 -20.60 6.88 -14.57
C LYS A 255 -21.29 7.33 -13.29
N GLU A 256 -20.93 6.69 -12.19
CA GLU A 256 -21.41 7.04 -10.87
C GLU A 256 -20.23 7.50 -10.00
N ASN A 257 -20.16 7.14 -8.73
CA ASN A 257 -19.08 7.58 -7.84
C ASN A 257 -17.70 7.09 -8.31
N THR A 258 -16.72 7.98 -8.24
CA THR A 258 -15.33 7.69 -8.61
C THR A 258 -14.40 8.14 -7.48
N THR A 259 -13.66 7.20 -6.91
CA THR A 259 -12.75 7.45 -5.79
C THR A 259 -11.30 7.08 -6.15
N LEU A 260 -10.37 7.32 -5.22
CA LEU A 260 -9.02 6.77 -5.31
C LEU A 260 -9.11 5.24 -5.31
N ARG A 261 -8.35 4.61 -6.22
CA ARG A 261 -8.30 3.16 -6.34
C ARG A 261 -7.22 2.59 -5.43
N ASN A 262 -7.53 2.52 -4.16
CA ASN A 262 -6.64 1.93 -3.16
C ASN A 262 -6.67 0.39 -3.25
N ARG A 263 -5.71 -0.28 -2.59
CA ARG A 263 -5.73 -1.74 -2.46
C ARG A 263 -7.09 -2.22 -1.93
N GLY A 264 -7.65 -3.24 -2.60
CA GLY A 264 -8.96 -3.81 -2.30
C GLY A 264 -10.15 -3.06 -2.94
N THR A 265 -9.96 -1.85 -3.49
CA THR A 265 -11.05 -1.14 -4.18
C THR A 265 -11.54 -1.96 -5.37
N MET A 266 -12.87 -2.05 -5.51
CA MET A 266 -13.57 -2.70 -6.61
C MET A 266 -14.16 -1.64 -7.54
N THR A 267 -13.94 -1.78 -8.85
CA THR A 267 -14.49 -0.81 -9.83
C THR A 267 -15.06 -1.50 -11.04
N ILE A 268 -16.12 -0.92 -11.62
CA ILE A 268 -16.65 -1.27 -12.94
C ILE A 268 -16.15 -0.24 -13.96
N ARG A 269 -15.65 -0.71 -15.09
CA ARG A 269 -15.25 0.17 -16.19
C ARG A 269 -16.46 0.64 -16.98
N ASN A 270 -16.63 1.97 -17.10
CA ASN A 270 -17.80 2.58 -17.73
C ASN A 270 -17.60 2.97 -19.19
N ASP A 271 -16.35 3.11 -19.64
CA ASP A 271 -16.05 3.69 -20.94
C ASP A 271 -14.79 3.08 -21.58
N GLY A 272 -14.76 3.06 -22.91
CA GLY A 272 -13.65 2.56 -23.71
C GLY A 272 -13.60 1.03 -23.78
N LYS A 273 -12.43 0.51 -24.20
CA LYS A 273 -12.21 -0.94 -24.30
C LYS A 273 -12.30 -1.59 -22.91
N GLY A 274 -13.09 -2.66 -22.81
CA GLY A 274 -13.30 -3.39 -21.55
C GLY A 274 -14.42 -2.77 -20.68
N VAL A 275 -15.36 -2.06 -21.29
CA VAL A 275 -16.57 -1.58 -20.60
C VAL A 275 -17.33 -2.74 -19.98
N GLY A 276 -17.84 -2.59 -18.77
CA GLY A 276 -18.54 -3.63 -18.01
C GLY A 276 -17.64 -4.55 -17.19
N ARG A 277 -16.32 -4.52 -17.38
CA ARG A 277 -15.38 -5.34 -16.61
C ARG A 277 -15.29 -4.89 -15.17
N LEU A 278 -15.21 -5.86 -14.27
CA LEU A 278 -14.86 -5.65 -12.86
C LEU A 278 -13.33 -5.66 -12.70
N TYR A 279 -12.81 -4.79 -11.82
CA TYR A 279 -11.41 -4.74 -11.42
C TYR A 279 -11.31 -4.69 -9.91
N ILE A 280 -10.42 -5.49 -9.33
CA ILE A 280 -10.05 -5.46 -7.90
C ILE A 280 -8.57 -5.09 -7.81
N TYR A 281 -8.26 -4.00 -7.10
CA TYR A 281 -6.91 -3.45 -7.07
C TYR A 281 -6.05 -4.10 -5.98
N ARG A 282 -4.83 -4.51 -6.37
CA ARG A 282 -3.78 -5.03 -5.49
C ARG A 282 -2.90 -3.93 -4.92
N GLN A 283 -2.77 -2.83 -5.66
CA GLN A 283 -1.94 -1.67 -5.30
C GLN A 283 -2.73 -0.37 -5.45
N ASN A 284 -2.28 0.66 -4.73
CA ASN A 284 -2.89 1.99 -4.81
C ASN A 284 -2.65 2.62 -6.19
N ARG A 285 -3.70 3.17 -6.77
CA ARG A 285 -3.69 3.87 -8.05
C ARG A 285 -4.46 5.16 -8.01
N VAL A 286 -4.06 6.10 -8.87
CA VAL A 286 -4.75 7.38 -9.04
C VAL A 286 -6.16 7.18 -9.58
N LEU A 287 -7.03 8.13 -9.25
CA LEU A 287 -8.39 8.21 -9.76
C LEU A 287 -8.42 8.27 -11.30
N THR A 288 -9.39 7.63 -11.93
CA THR A 288 -9.69 7.77 -13.35
C THR A 288 -11.19 7.84 -13.58
N PRO A 289 -11.66 8.75 -14.46
CA PRO A 289 -13.10 8.96 -14.67
C PRO A 289 -13.80 7.80 -15.41
N ASN A 290 -13.05 6.82 -15.90
CA ASN A 290 -13.60 5.68 -16.65
C ASN A 290 -13.89 4.46 -15.78
N HIS A 291 -13.75 4.60 -14.46
CA HIS A 291 -14.03 3.55 -13.51
C HIS A 291 -14.93 4.07 -12.40
N THR A 292 -16.11 3.48 -12.26
CA THR A 292 -17.00 3.70 -11.11
C THR A 292 -16.57 2.79 -9.97
N THR A 293 -16.40 3.33 -8.79
CA THR A 293 -16.19 2.55 -7.56
C THR A 293 -17.48 1.87 -7.17
N VAL A 294 -17.43 0.56 -6.94
CA VAL A 294 -18.61 -0.26 -6.59
C VAL A 294 -18.49 -0.89 -5.21
N GLY A 295 -17.31 -0.86 -4.62
CA GLY A 295 -17.09 -1.41 -3.29
C GLY A 295 -15.62 -1.57 -2.93
N GLN A 296 -15.43 -2.22 -1.79
CA GLN A 296 -14.12 -2.49 -1.19
C GLN A 296 -14.10 -3.93 -0.66
N VAL A 297 -13.09 -4.70 -1.04
CA VAL A 297 -12.85 -6.02 -0.42
C VAL A 297 -12.47 -5.80 1.03
N VAL A 298 -13.20 -6.43 1.95
CA VAL A 298 -13.00 -6.34 3.39
C VAL A 298 -12.41 -7.61 3.99
N HIS A 299 -12.48 -8.73 3.27
CA HIS A 299 -11.91 -10.01 3.68
C HIS A 299 -11.36 -10.78 2.48
N GLY A 300 -10.25 -11.48 2.65
CA GLY A 300 -9.69 -12.41 1.67
C GLY A 300 -8.88 -11.75 0.54
N MET A 301 -8.31 -10.56 0.77
CA MET A 301 -7.41 -9.94 -0.22
C MET A 301 -6.22 -10.83 -0.60
N GLU A 302 -5.84 -11.76 0.25
CA GLU A 302 -4.82 -12.78 0.02
C GLU A 302 -5.17 -13.67 -1.19
N LEU A 303 -6.46 -14.01 -1.38
CA LEU A 303 -6.93 -14.72 -2.57
C LEU A 303 -6.75 -13.89 -3.85
N ILE A 304 -7.05 -12.58 -3.78
CA ILE A 304 -6.85 -11.68 -4.93
C ILE A 304 -5.36 -11.58 -5.28
N ASP A 305 -4.47 -11.57 -4.27
CA ASP A 305 -3.02 -11.46 -4.49
C ASP A 305 -2.41 -12.73 -5.08
N CYS A 306 -2.85 -13.91 -4.61
CA CYS A 306 -2.27 -15.18 -5.07
C CYS A 306 -2.91 -15.73 -6.35
N ALA A 307 -4.14 -15.31 -6.69
CA ALA A 307 -4.88 -15.81 -7.85
C ALA A 307 -4.19 -15.50 -9.19
N ARG A 308 -4.27 -16.45 -10.11
CA ARG A 308 -3.72 -16.36 -11.46
C ARG A 308 -4.83 -16.38 -12.51
N GLU A 309 -4.47 -16.03 -13.73
CA GLU A 309 -5.39 -16.09 -14.88
C GLU A 309 -6.00 -17.48 -15.04
N ASN A 310 -7.31 -17.54 -15.32
CA ASN A 310 -8.18 -18.71 -15.42
C ASN A 310 -8.51 -19.42 -14.10
N GLU A 311 -8.11 -18.90 -12.95
CA GLU A 311 -8.52 -19.42 -11.64
C GLU A 311 -9.84 -18.81 -11.17
N TYR A 312 -10.62 -19.56 -10.40
CA TYR A 312 -11.85 -19.11 -9.77
C TYR A 312 -11.65 -18.75 -8.33
N ILE A 313 -12.27 -17.66 -7.88
CA ILE A 313 -12.26 -17.19 -6.50
C ILE A 313 -13.68 -17.29 -5.95
N THR A 314 -13.87 -17.89 -4.79
CA THR A 314 -15.15 -17.88 -4.08
C THR A 314 -15.48 -16.48 -3.58
N VAL A 315 -16.70 -16.04 -3.81
CA VAL A 315 -17.22 -14.76 -3.33
C VAL A 315 -18.36 -15.01 -2.37
N LYS A 316 -18.29 -14.47 -1.18
CA LYS A 316 -19.39 -14.42 -0.21
C LYS A 316 -19.96 -13.02 -0.20
N SER A 317 -21.17 -12.85 -0.71
CA SER A 317 -21.92 -11.61 -0.57
C SER A 317 -22.81 -11.72 0.66
N GLU A 318 -22.64 -10.83 1.64
CA GLU A 318 -23.46 -10.80 2.84
C GLU A 318 -24.79 -10.07 2.64
N GLN A 319 -24.88 -9.33 1.52
CA GLN A 319 -26.08 -8.57 1.22
C GLN A 319 -27.11 -9.42 0.52
N GLN A 320 -28.30 -9.48 1.13
CA GLN A 320 -29.43 -10.12 0.50
C GLN A 320 -30.05 -9.21 -0.57
N ARG A 321 -30.22 -9.76 -1.77
CA ARG A 321 -30.96 -9.14 -2.85
C ARG A 321 -32.41 -9.58 -2.79
N LEU A 322 -33.32 -8.62 -2.73
CA LEU A 322 -34.74 -8.88 -2.82
C LEU A 322 -35.29 -8.19 -4.07
N LEU A 323 -35.84 -8.97 -4.99
CA LEU A 323 -36.49 -8.47 -6.21
C LEU A 323 -38.01 -8.58 -6.05
N LEU A 324 -38.69 -7.44 -6.01
CA LEU A 324 -40.15 -7.38 -5.94
C LEU A 324 -40.70 -7.00 -7.32
N LEU A 325 -41.28 -7.99 -8.02
CA LEU A 325 -41.88 -7.79 -9.31
C LEU A 325 -43.38 -7.41 -9.18
N ASN A 326 -43.88 -6.63 -10.13
CA ASN A 326 -45.29 -6.18 -10.20
C ASN A 326 -45.72 -5.27 -9.03
N HIS A 327 -44.82 -4.57 -8.37
CA HIS A 327 -45.13 -3.56 -7.38
C HIS A 327 -44.64 -2.19 -7.83
N SER A 328 -45.41 -1.14 -7.49
CA SER A 328 -44.87 0.22 -7.55
C SER A 328 -43.77 0.38 -6.49
N GLN A 329 -42.87 1.35 -6.66
CA GLN A 329 -41.81 1.63 -5.68
C GLN A 329 -42.41 1.78 -4.25
N ALA A 330 -43.45 2.60 -4.09
CA ALA A 330 -44.10 2.80 -2.79
C ALA A 330 -44.72 1.49 -2.21
N GLY A 331 -45.24 0.61 -3.11
CA GLY A 331 -45.75 -0.70 -2.69
C GLY A 331 -44.64 -1.65 -2.25
N ALA A 332 -43.51 -1.65 -2.94
CA ALA A 332 -42.32 -2.43 -2.57
C ALA A 332 -41.74 -1.96 -1.23
N GLU A 333 -41.60 -0.66 -1.02
CA GLU A 333 -41.14 -0.08 0.23
C GLU A 333 -42.06 -0.44 1.42
N ALA A 334 -43.39 -0.37 1.20
CA ALA A 334 -44.34 -0.75 2.26
C ALA A 334 -44.23 -2.24 2.65
N LEU A 335 -43.99 -3.13 1.68
CA LEU A 335 -43.79 -4.56 1.93
C LEU A 335 -42.48 -4.84 2.63
N LEU A 336 -41.39 -4.21 2.23
CA LEU A 336 -40.08 -4.35 2.86
C LEU A 336 -40.11 -3.85 4.33
N ASN A 337 -40.69 -2.69 4.57
CA ASN A 337 -40.87 -2.13 5.91
C ASN A 337 -41.74 -3.03 6.80
N ALA A 338 -42.82 -3.57 6.24
CA ALA A 338 -43.72 -4.50 6.97
C ALA A 338 -43.03 -5.83 7.32
N ALA A 339 -42.03 -6.24 6.49
CA ALA A 339 -41.20 -7.43 6.74
C ALA A 339 -39.99 -7.15 7.65
N GLY A 340 -39.78 -5.89 8.09
CA GLY A 340 -38.65 -5.50 8.91
C GLY A 340 -37.33 -5.46 8.15
N VAL A 341 -37.39 -5.34 6.84
CA VAL A 341 -36.19 -5.23 6.00
C VAL A 341 -35.83 -3.76 5.86
N GLU A 342 -34.62 -3.40 6.30
CA GLU A 342 -34.07 -2.06 6.10
C GLU A 342 -33.60 -1.91 4.66
N GLN A 343 -34.10 -0.89 3.99
CA GLN A 343 -33.65 -0.56 2.64
C GLN A 343 -32.37 0.28 2.74
N ILE A 344 -31.23 -0.33 2.43
CA ILE A 344 -29.93 0.32 2.49
C ILE A 344 -29.67 1.14 1.21
N ARG A 345 -30.43 0.90 0.13
CA ARG A 345 -30.19 1.49 -1.18
C ARG A 345 -31.47 1.73 -1.95
N GLU A 346 -31.69 2.96 -2.39
CA GLU A 346 -32.71 3.30 -3.38
C GLU A 346 -32.15 3.07 -4.79
N GLY A 347 -32.58 2.00 -5.42
CA GLY A 347 -32.30 1.72 -6.81
C GLY A 347 -33.61 1.56 -7.57
N VAL A 348 -33.90 2.47 -8.49
CA VAL A 348 -34.93 2.23 -9.51
C VAL A 348 -34.27 1.45 -10.63
N VAL A 349 -34.62 0.18 -10.76
CA VAL A 349 -34.35 -0.57 -12.00
C VAL A 349 -35.29 -0.01 -13.04
N ALA A 350 -34.78 0.70 -14.03
CA ALA A 350 -35.60 1.11 -15.18
C ALA A 350 -36.16 -0.14 -15.86
N ASP A 351 -37.42 -0.08 -16.32
CA ASP A 351 -38.11 -1.19 -16.98
C ASP A 351 -37.28 -1.82 -18.11
N ASP A 352 -36.42 -1.04 -18.76
CA ASP A 352 -35.50 -1.45 -19.83
C ASP A 352 -34.34 -2.36 -19.37
N ALA A 353 -34.12 -2.53 -18.06
CA ALA A 353 -33.08 -3.40 -17.52
C ALA A 353 -33.60 -4.82 -17.20
N LEU A 354 -34.89 -5.09 -17.45
CA LEU A 354 -35.56 -6.37 -17.18
C LEU A 354 -35.77 -7.22 -18.44
N ILE A 355 -35.22 -6.82 -19.61
CA ILE A 355 -35.35 -7.53 -20.90
C ILE A 355 -34.01 -8.19 -21.26
#